data_c1cc9a7891bb7dd9c77bdc7b05ae83a6
#
_entry.id   c1cc9a7891bb7dd9c77bdc7b05ae83a6
#
_cell.length_a   1.000
_cell.length_b   1.000
_cell.length_c   1.000
_cell.angle_alpha   90.00
_cell.angle_beta   90.00
_cell.angle_gamma   90.00
#
_symmetry.space_group_name_H-M   'P 1'
#
loop_
_entity.id
_entity.type
_entity.pdbx_description
1 polymer ?
#
loop_
_entity_poly.entity_id
_entity_poly.type
_entity_poly.pdbx_seq_one_letter_code
_entity_poly.pdbx_strand_id
1 'polypeptide(L)'
;PPGYVGYDEGGQLTDAVRRKPYSVVLFDEIEKAHPDVFNILLQVLDDGRLTDNKGRVVNFKNTIIIMTSNLGSQYIQERMADMEGKSEAERSTIMEQTRQKVLEMLKQSIRPEFINRIDDIILFKPLTRSQADDIVRLQIAGVNKNLKENGLELKVSDAAVHLLGGLGYDPEFGARPIKRAIQRYLLNDLSKAILGDSKLDRTKPILADAEGDKIVFRQA
;
A
#
# COMPACT_ATOMS: atom_id res chain seq x y z
N PRO A 1 -18.66 18.35 4.72
CA PRO A 1 -17.23 18.59 4.51
C PRO A 1 -16.79 19.92 5.14
N PRO A 2 -15.51 20.06 5.55
CA PRO A 2 -14.97 21.31 6.07
C PRO A 2 -15.26 22.45 5.09
N GLY A 3 -15.83 23.56 5.57
CA GLY A 3 -16.18 24.73 4.74
C GLY A 3 -17.68 24.93 4.49
N TYR A 4 -18.54 24.01 4.90
CA TYR A 4 -19.99 24.24 4.87
C TYR A 4 -20.43 25.11 6.05
N VAL A 5 -21.38 26.02 5.80
CA VAL A 5 -21.98 26.88 6.84
C VAL A 5 -22.64 25.98 7.91
N GLY A 6 -22.23 26.15 9.17
CA GLY A 6 -22.67 25.31 10.30
C GLY A 6 -21.73 24.16 10.67
N TYR A 7 -20.61 23.95 9.97
CA TYR A 7 -19.58 22.99 10.33
C TYR A 7 -18.66 23.60 11.42
N ASP A 8 -19.11 23.49 12.65
CA ASP A 8 -18.48 24.13 13.82
C ASP A 8 -17.48 23.20 14.55
N GLU A 9 -16.99 22.15 13.86
CA GLU A 9 -15.99 21.23 14.43
C GLU A 9 -14.58 21.81 14.25
N GLY A 10 -13.73 21.60 15.24
CA GLY A 10 -12.28 21.85 15.13
C GLY A 10 -11.69 21.01 13.99
N GLY A 11 -10.50 21.35 13.49
CA GLY A 11 -9.88 20.60 12.40
C GLY A 11 -9.78 19.11 12.73
N GLN A 12 -10.14 18.23 11.79
CA GLN A 12 -10.17 16.78 12.01
C GLN A 12 -8.84 16.23 12.53
N LEU A 13 -7.73 16.73 11.97
CA LEU A 13 -6.38 16.33 12.37
C LEU A 13 -6.06 16.77 13.81
N THR A 14 -6.33 18.04 14.13
CA THR A 14 -6.06 18.61 15.46
C THR A 14 -6.88 17.93 16.54
N ASP A 15 -8.14 17.64 16.27
CA ASP A 15 -8.99 16.90 17.22
C ASP A 15 -8.55 15.46 17.41
N ALA A 16 -8.10 14.78 16.34
CA ALA A 16 -7.58 13.41 16.42
C ALA A 16 -6.30 13.34 17.27
N VAL A 17 -5.34 14.23 17.04
CA VAL A 17 -4.08 14.30 17.79
C VAL A 17 -4.32 14.74 19.24
N ARG A 18 -5.23 15.67 19.49
CA ARG A 18 -5.60 16.07 20.85
C ARG A 18 -6.16 14.91 21.67
N ARG A 19 -6.95 14.04 21.04
CA ARG A 19 -7.51 12.84 21.71
C ARG A 19 -6.47 11.74 21.92
N LYS A 20 -5.51 11.62 20.99
CA LYS A 20 -4.46 10.60 21.00
C LYS A 20 -3.10 11.23 20.69
N PRO A 21 -2.45 11.87 21.68
CA PRO A 21 -1.21 12.63 21.43
C PRO A 21 -0.02 11.74 21.00
N TYR A 22 -0.02 10.47 21.39
CA TYR A 22 0.96 9.49 20.91
C TYR A 22 0.38 8.72 19.73
N SER A 23 0.57 9.23 18.52
CA SER A 23 -0.02 8.66 17.32
C SER A 23 0.92 8.77 16.12
N VAL A 24 0.66 7.94 15.13
CA VAL A 24 1.25 8.05 13.79
C VAL A 24 0.24 8.79 12.91
N VAL A 25 0.69 9.87 12.30
CA VAL A 25 -0.08 10.68 11.35
C VAL A 25 0.45 10.42 9.95
N LEU A 26 -0.39 9.89 9.07
CA LEU A 26 -0.05 9.61 7.68
C LEU A 26 -0.68 10.66 6.75
N PHE A 27 0.15 11.32 5.96
CA PHE A 27 -0.25 12.15 4.83
C PHE A 27 0.06 11.39 3.55
N ASP A 28 -0.96 10.79 2.97
CA ASP A 28 -0.83 10.01 1.74
C ASP A 28 -0.90 10.92 0.51
N GLU A 29 -0.01 10.68 -0.48
CA GLU A 29 0.07 11.44 -1.72
C GLU A 29 0.24 12.96 -1.50
N ILE A 30 1.24 13.34 -0.71
CA ILE A 30 1.44 14.75 -0.29
C ILE A 30 1.63 15.70 -1.48
N GLU A 31 2.11 15.24 -2.62
CA GLU A 31 2.24 16.03 -3.84
C GLU A 31 0.90 16.52 -4.41
N LYS A 32 -0.20 15.89 -4.02
CA LYS A 32 -1.57 16.30 -4.44
C LYS A 32 -2.21 17.32 -3.48
N ALA A 33 -1.53 17.62 -2.37
CA ALA A 33 -2.05 18.55 -1.39
C ALA A 33 -2.04 20.00 -1.90
N HIS A 34 -3.01 20.80 -1.42
CA HIS A 34 -2.98 22.24 -1.68
C HIS A 34 -1.70 22.86 -1.06
N PRO A 35 -1.08 23.88 -1.69
CA PRO A 35 0.13 24.52 -1.18
C PRO A 35 0.04 24.99 0.29
N ASP A 36 -1.13 25.40 0.75
CA ASP A 36 -1.34 25.83 2.14
C ASP A 36 -1.15 24.69 3.16
N VAL A 37 -1.33 23.42 2.76
CA VAL A 37 -1.06 22.27 3.62
C VAL A 37 0.42 22.21 3.99
N PHE A 38 1.32 22.54 3.06
CA PHE A 38 2.75 22.59 3.34
C PHE A 38 3.11 23.69 4.36
N ASN A 39 2.41 24.82 4.35
CA ASN A 39 2.62 25.89 5.33
C ASN A 39 2.19 25.43 6.74
N ILE A 40 1.07 24.72 6.82
CA ILE A 40 0.58 24.14 8.08
C ILE A 40 1.54 23.08 8.59
N LEU A 41 2.02 22.20 7.72
CA LEU A 41 2.99 21.16 8.09
C LEU A 41 4.33 21.75 8.52
N LEU A 42 4.81 22.82 7.88
CA LEU A 42 6.02 23.53 8.33
C LEU A 42 5.87 24.01 9.78
N GLN A 43 4.74 24.61 10.13
CA GLN A 43 4.48 25.02 11.52
C GLN A 43 4.53 23.82 12.48
N VAL A 44 3.94 22.68 12.09
CA VAL A 44 3.97 21.46 12.91
C VAL A 44 5.40 20.94 13.06
N LEU A 45 6.18 20.90 11.96
CA LEU A 45 7.55 20.38 11.96
C LEU A 45 8.52 21.31 12.72
N ASP A 46 8.33 22.63 12.68
CA ASP A 46 9.18 23.60 13.37
C ASP A 46 8.81 23.73 14.85
N ASP A 47 7.54 23.96 15.16
CA ASP A 47 7.07 24.30 16.51
C ASP A 47 6.61 23.08 17.30
N GLY A 48 6.36 21.95 16.63
CA GLY A 48 5.74 20.77 17.24
C GLY A 48 4.32 21.00 17.74
N ARG A 49 3.62 21.99 17.19
CA ARG A 49 2.25 22.37 17.57
C ARG A 49 1.49 22.99 16.40
N LEU A 50 0.17 22.92 16.47
CA LEU A 50 -0.72 23.53 15.52
C LEU A 50 -1.88 24.19 16.26
N THR A 51 -2.24 25.41 15.87
CA THR A 51 -3.43 26.09 16.38
C THR A 51 -4.61 25.77 15.47
N ASP A 52 -5.69 25.27 16.06
CA ASP A 52 -6.93 24.99 15.31
C ASP A 52 -7.73 26.28 15.01
N ASN A 53 -8.80 26.13 14.23
CA ASN A 53 -9.69 27.22 13.86
C ASN A 53 -10.48 27.84 15.05
N LYS A 54 -10.46 27.19 16.22
CA LYS A 54 -11.04 27.69 17.50
C LYS A 54 -9.99 28.33 18.41
N GLY A 55 -8.76 28.53 17.92
CA GLY A 55 -7.67 29.12 18.69
C GLY A 55 -7.02 28.18 19.71
N ARG A 56 -7.34 26.87 19.68
CA ARG A 56 -6.75 25.89 20.61
C ARG A 56 -5.42 25.38 20.05
N VAL A 57 -4.38 25.38 20.89
CA VAL A 57 -3.06 24.86 20.55
C VAL A 57 -3.03 23.35 20.79
N VAL A 58 -2.67 22.58 19.77
CA VAL A 58 -2.54 21.13 19.83
C VAL A 58 -1.06 20.75 19.70
N ASN A 59 -0.60 19.89 20.60
CA ASN A 59 0.79 19.45 20.68
C ASN A 59 1.02 18.21 19.81
N PHE A 60 1.94 18.31 18.85
CA PHE A 60 2.37 17.26 17.92
C PHE A 60 3.73 16.66 18.27
N LYS A 61 4.42 17.09 19.34
CA LYS A 61 5.77 16.65 19.67
C LYS A 61 5.90 15.16 19.94
N ASN A 62 4.79 14.48 20.26
CA ASN A 62 4.74 13.06 20.53
C ASN A 62 4.14 12.26 19.36
N THR A 63 3.99 12.87 18.18
CA THR A 63 3.50 12.20 16.98
C THR A 63 4.66 11.82 16.07
N ILE A 64 4.50 10.71 15.33
CA ILE A 64 5.32 10.38 14.18
C ILE A 64 4.56 10.81 12.95
N ILE A 65 5.17 11.66 12.13
CA ILE A 65 4.58 12.13 10.88
C ILE A 65 5.19 11.34 9.73
N ILE A 66 4.36 10.68 8.94
CA ILE A 66 4.76 9.95 7.74
C ILE A 66 4.08 10.61 6.55
N MET A 67 4.84 10.88 5.51
CA MET A 67 4.34 11.42 4.25
C MET A 67 4.70 10.46 3.13
N THR A 68 3.75 10.12 2.25
CA THR A 68 4.02 9.33 1.05
C THR A 68 3.94 10.20 -0.19
N SER A 69 4.67 9.83 -1.22
CA SER A 69 4.63 10.49 -2.53
C SER A 69 4.92 9.49 -3.65
N ASN A 70 4.26 9.68 -4.79
CA ASN A 70 4.54 8.95 -6.03
C ASN A 70 5.53 9.68 -6.95
N LEU A 71 6.13 10.76 -6.46
CA LEU A 71 7.09 11.54 -7.23
C LEU A 71 8.29 10.68 -7.62
N GLY A 72 8.63 10.68 -8.91
CA GLY A 72 9.72 9.89 -9.45
C GLY A 72 9.42 8.39 -9.65
N SER A 73 8.19 7.91 -9.42
CA SER A 73 7.82 6.50 -9.54
C SER A 73 8.10 5.94 -10.95
N GLN A 74 7.77 6.69 -11.99
CA GLN A 74 8.05 6.29 -13.38
C GLN A 74 9.56 6.14 -13.62
N TYR A 75 10.37 7.11 -13.18
CA TYR A 75 11.82 7.03 -13.31
C TYR A 75 12.40 5.82 -12.54
N ILE A 76 11.88 5.53 -11.37
CA ILE A 76 12.28 4.35 -10.59
C ILE A 76 11.98 3.07 -11.36
N GLN A 77 10.78 2.95 -11.96
CA GLN A 77 10.38 1.77 -12.74
C GLN A 77 11.28 1.57 -13.95
N GLU A 78 11.56 2.62 -14.73
CA GLU A 78 12.46 2.57 -15.89
C GLU A 78 13.86 2.10 -15.47
N ARG A 79 14.42 2.65 -14.39
CA ARG A 79 15.74 2.27 -13.88
C ARG A 79 15.79 0.85 -13.29
N MET A 80 14.69 0.36 -12.76
CA MET A 80 14.61 -1.03 -12.28
C MET A 80 14.64 -2.04 -13.45
N ALA A 81 14.01 -1.71 -14.58
CA ALA A 81 14.12 -2.52 -15.78
C ALA A 81 15.57 -2.63 -16.27
N ASP A 82 16.37 -1.56 -16.15
CA ASP A 82 17.80 -1.55 -16.50
C ASP A 82 18.65 -2.47 -15.60
N MET A 83 18.13 -2.95 -14.46
CA MET A 83 18.86 -3.85 -13.56
C MET A 83 18.73 -5.33 -13.94
N GLU A 84 17.86 -5.66 -14.86
CA GLU A 84 17.66 -7.04 -15.28
C GLU A 84 18.93 -7.59 -15.96
N GLY A 85 19.37 -8.77 -15.52
CA GLY A 85 20.60 -9.40 -16.03
C GLY A 85 21.92 -8.81 -15.51
N LYS A 86 21.92 -7.75 -14.68
CA LYS A 86 23.14 -7.11 -14.17
C LYS A 86 23.65 -7.75 -12.88
N SER A 87 24.94 -7.60 -12.62
CA SER A 87 25.60 -8.01 -11.39
C SER A 87 25.11 -7.20 -10.19
N GLU A 88 25.33 -7.70 -8.98
CA GLU A 88 24.92 -7.02 -7.74
C GLU A 88 25.58 -5.65 -7.58
N ALA A 89 26.85 -5.53 -7.95
CA ALA A 89 27.59 -4.26 -7.90
C ALA A 89 27.00 -3.21 -8.87
N GLU A 90 26.66 -3.62 -10.11
CA GLU A 90 26.00 -2.74 -11.07
C GLU A 90 24.61 -2.32 -10.62
N ARG A 91 23.82 -3.26 -10.06
CA ARG A 91 22.50 -2.96 -9.47
C ARG A 91 22.59 -1.94 -8.35
N SER A 92 23.58 -2.09 -7.46
CA SER A 92 23.81 -1.14 -6.37
C SER A 92 24.15 0.26 -6.90
N THR A 93 24.98 0.35 -7.93
CA THR A 93 25.33 1.62 -8.56
C THR A 93 24.11 2.30 -9.21
N ILE A 94 23.32 1.54 -9.98
CA ILE A 94 22.08 2.06 -10.58
C ILE A 94 21.11 2.54 -9.51
N MET A 95 20.99 1.81 -8.40
CA MET A 95 20.10 2.16 -7.29
C MET A 95 20.49 3.47 -6.63
N GLU A 96 21.80 3.67 -6.38
CA GLU A 96 22.27 4.92 -5.80
C GLU A 96 22.07 6.11 -6.73
N GLN A 97 22.35 5.95 -8.04
CA GLN A 97 22.06 6.97 -9.04
C GLN A 97 20.56 7.30 -9.11
N THR A 98 19.70 6.26 -9.05
CA THR A 98 18.25 6.42 -9.02
C THR A 98 17.80 7.21 -7.81
N ARG A 99 18.34 6.87 -6.63
CA ARG A 99 18.05 7.58 -5.37
C ARG A 99 18.42 9.05 -5.46
N GLN A 100 19.62 9.36 -5.94
CA GLN A 100 20.09 10.74 -6.09
C GLN A 100 19.18 11.54 -7.05
N LYS A 101 18.80 10.93 -8.18
CA LYS A 101 17.93 11.60 -9.16
C LYS A 101 16.52 11.86 -8.61
N VAL A 102 15.95 10.90 -7.89
CA VAL A 102 14.63 11.09 -7.24
C VAL A 102 14.70 12.18 -6.18
N LEU A 103 15.79 12.25 -5.39
CA LEU A 103 15.99 13.33 -4.43
C LEU A 103 16.12 14.70 -5.10
N GLU A 104 16.78 14.79 -6.26
CA GLU A 104 16.80 16.03 -7.05
C GLU A 104 15.41 16.45 -7.52
N MET A 105 14.62 15.50 -8.04
CA MET A 105 13.23 15.75 -8.46
C MET A 105 12.37 16.22 -7.26
N LEU A 106 12.56 15.61 -6.10
CA LEU A 106 11.88 16.00 -4.88
C LEU A 106 12.22 17.44 -4.49
N LYS A 107 13.52 17.81 -4.53
CA LYS A 107 13.99 19.19 -4.25
C LYS A 107 13.47 20.24 -5.23
N GLN A 108 13.15 19.84 -6.45
CA GLN A 108 12.54 20.74 -7.44
C GLN A 108 11.03 20.92 -7.24
N SER A 109 10.38 19.92 -6.65
CA SER A 109 8.91 19.89 -6.49
C SER A 109 8.46 20.40 -5.12
N ILE A 110 9.30 20.29 -4.11
CA ILE A 110 8.99 20.66 -2.72
C ILE A 110 9.97 21.75 -2.27
N ARG A 111 9.47 22.73 -1.52
CA ARG A 111 10.29 23.84 -1.02
C ARG A 111 11.47 23.35 -0.17
N PRO A 112 12.67 23.93 -0.33
CA PRO A 112 13.86 23.51 0.41
C PRO A 112 13.68 23.57 1.93
N GLU A 113 12.97 24.57 2.45
CA GLU A 113 12.69 24.72 3.87
C GLU A 113 11.89 23.53 4.42
N PHE A 114 10.99 22.93 3.61
CA PHE A 114 10.21 21.77 4.00
C PHE A 114 11.07 20.50 4.03
N ILE A 115 11.90 20.30 3.00
CA ILE A 115 12.79 19.14 2.92
C ILE A 115 13.77 19.12 4.08
N ASN A 116 14.28 20.27 4.49
CA ASN A 116 15.23 20.42 5.60
C ASN A 116 14.63 20.07 6.98
N ARG A 117 13.31 19.85 7.07
CA ARG A 117 12.61 19.45 8.30
C ARG A 117 12.24 17.95 8.30
N ILE A 118 12.52 17.25 7.21
CA ILE A 118 12.31 15.81 7.11
C ILE A 118 13.52 15.10 7.70
N ASP A 119 13.31 14.24 8.69
CA ASP A 119 14.37 13.50 9.36
C ASP A 119 14.98 12.43 8.46
N ASP A 120 14.15 11.73 7.66
CA ASP A 120 14.60 10.67 6.75
C ASP A 120 13.70 10.55 5.52
N ILE A 121 14.30 10.17 4.39
CA ILE A 121 13.63 9.95 3.11
C ILE A 121 13.90 8.52 2.66
N ILE A 122 12.84 7.70 2.67
CA ILE A 122 12.89 6.30 2.31
C ILE A 122 12.39 6.11 0.88
N LEU A 123 13.24 5.55 0.02
CA LEU A 123 12.88 5.18 -1.34
C LEU A 123 12.40 3.72 -1.37
N PHE A 124 11.13 3.52 -1.67
CA PHE A 124 10.56 2.19 -1.88
C PHE A 124 10.94 1.65 -3.26
N LYS A 125 11.39 0.40 -3.29
CA LYS A 125 11.66 -0.31 -4.54
C LYS A 125 10.35 -0.84 -5.12
N PRO A 126 10.19 -0.90 -6.46
CA PRO A 126 9.10 -1.64 -7.07
C PRO A 126 9.10 -3.10 -6.63
N LEU A 127 7.91 -3.65 -6.52
CA LEU A 127 7.73 -5.06 -6.15
C LEU A 127 8.24 -5.98 -7.27
N THR A 128 8.91 -7.04 -6.88
CA THR A 128 9.29 -8.12 -7.80
C THR A 128 8.13 -9.11 -7.98
N ARG A 129 8.22 -9.94 -9.02
CA ARG A 129 7.24 -10.99 -9.27
C ARG A 129 7.15 -12.00 -8.12
N SER A 130 8.28 -12.37 -7.50
CA SER A 130 8.30 -13.26 -6.34
C SER A 130 7.62 -12.64 -5.12
N GLN A 131 7.81 -11.36 -4.90
CA GLN A 131 7.14 -10.63 -3.81
C GLN A 131 5.61 -10.52 -4.04
N ALA A 132 5.16 -10.52 -5.32
CA ALA A 132 3.74 -10.60 -5.60
C ALA A 132 3.13 -11.92 -5.13
N ASP A 133 3.83 -13.04 -5.30
CA ASP A 133 3.39 -14.35 -4.80
C ASP A 133 3.29 -14.37 -3.26
N ASP A 134 4.25 -13.75 -2.56
CA ASP A 134 4.20 -13.60 -1.09
C ASP A 134 3.00 -12.77 -0.64
N ILE A 135 2.68 -11.70 -1.37
CA ILE A 135 1.47 -10.89 -1.10
C ILE A 135 0.20 -11.71 -1.33
N VAL A 136 0.15 -12.52 -2.39
CA VAL A 136 -0.97 -13.46 -2.62
C VAL A 136 -1.14 -14.39 -1.41
N ARG A 137 -0.05 -15.01 -0.92
CA ARG A 137 -0.11 -15.89 0.27
C ARG A 137 -0.66 -15.16 1.49
N LEU A 138 -0.21 -13.93 1.76
CA LEU A 138 -0.71 -13.12 2.88
C LEU A 138 -2.21 -12.80 2.74
N GLN A 139 -2.66 -12.41 1.55
CA GLN A 139 -4.07 -12.12 1.29
C GLN A 139 -4.94 -13.38 1.45
N ILE A 140 -4.47 -14.53 0.94
CA ILE A 140 -5.16 -15.83 1.08
C ILE A 140 -5.24 -16.23 2.56
N ALA A 141 -4.19 -16.01 3.35
CA ALA A 141 -4.23 -16.30 4.79
C ALA A 141 -5.33 -15.50 5.50
N GLY A 142 -5.50 -14.21 5.15
CA GLY A 142 -6.58 -13.38 5.65
C GLY A 142 -7.98 -13.89 5.23
N VAL A 143 -8.11 -14.28 3.96
CA VAL A 143 -9.35 -14.89 3.44
C VAL A 143 -9.68 -16.20 4.15
N ASN A 144 -8.67 -17.07 4.33
CA ASN A 144 -8.85 -18.36 5.02
C ASN A 144 -9.33 -18.22 6.45
N LYS A 145 -8.91 -17.17 7.16
CA LYS A 145 -9.43 -16.88 8.51
C LYS A 145 -10.95 -16.70 8.46
N ASN A 146 -11.45 -15.87 7.55
CA ASN A 146 -12.88 -15.61 7.40
C ASN A 146 -13.66 -16.84 6.89
N LEU A 147 -13.07 -17.65 6.01
CA LEU A 147 -13.68 -18.88 5.52
C LEU A 147 -13.83 -19.93 6.64
N LYS A 148 -12.82 -20.08 7.50
CA LYS A 148 -12.84 -20.99 8.65
C LYS A 148 -13.94 -20.61 9.67
N GLU A 149 -14.16 -19.33 9.90
CA GLU A 149 -15.27 -18.85 10.75
C GLU A 149 -16.65 -19.29 10.20
N ASN A 150 -16.73 -19.53 8.89
CA ASN A 150 -17.93 -20.04 8.20
C ASN A 150 -17.88 -21.56 7.92
N GLY A 151 -16.97 -22.29 8.57
CA GLY A 151 -16.88 -23.75 8.49
C GLY A 151 -16.30 -24.28 7.18
N LEU A 152 -15.59 -23.44 6.41
CA LEU A 152 -14.95 -23.83 5.15
C LEU A 152 -13.42 -23.68 5.25
N GLU A 153 -12.67 -24.73 4.88
CA GLU A 153 -11.21 -24.70 4.81
C GLU A 153 -10.76 -24.75 3.35
N LEU A 154 -9.99 -23.72 2.93
CA LEU A 154 -9.42 -23.63 1.59
C LEU A 154 -7.89 -23.77 1.66
N LYS A 155 -7.35 -24.77 0.94
CA LYS A 155 -5.92 -24.89 0.66
C LYS A 155 -5.66 -24.37 -0.74
N VAL A 156 -4.54 -23.67 -0.92
CA VAL A 156 -4.16 -23.11 -2.23
C VAL A 156 -2.77 -23.61 -2.59
N SER A 157 -2.64 -24.23 -3.77
CA SER A 157 -1.36 -24.74 -4.23
C SER A 157 -0.41 -23.60 -4.61
N ASP A 158 0.89 -23.88 -4.66
CA ASP A 158 1.90 -22.93 -5.12
C ASP A 158 1.68 -22.53 -6.58
N ALA A 159 1.21 -23.44 -7.41
CA ALA A 159 0.84 -23.15 -8.79
C ALA A 159 -0.32 -22.13 -8.88
N ALA A 160 -1.34 -22.30 -8.04
CA ALA A 160 -2.43 -21.35 -7.97
C ALA A 160 -2.01 -19.98 -7.40
N VAL A 161 -1.13 -19.96 -6.40
CA VAL A 161 -0.52 -18.72 -5.89
C VAL A 161 0.24 -17.99 -7.01
N HIS A 162 1.08 -18.73 -7.75
CA HIS A 162 1.85 -18.16 -8.85
C HIS A 162 0.95 -17.62 -9.98
N LEU A 163 -0.10 -18.34 -10.34
CA LEU A 163 -1.09 -17.87 -11.32
C LEU A 163 -1.79 -16.60 -10.85
N LEU A 164 -2.31 -16.57 -9.61
CA LEU A 164 -2.98 -15.39 -9.03
C LEU A 164 -2.03 -14.19 -8.94
N GLY A 165 -0.79 -14.42 -8.56
CA GLY A 165 0.25 -13.41 -8.56
C GLY A 165 0.48 -12.84 -9.96
N GLY A 166 0.48 -13.65 -11.05
CA GLY A 166 0.58 -13.22 -12.43
C GLY A 166 -0.59 -12.37 -12.88
N LEU A 167 -1.79 -12.81 -12.55
CA LEU A 167 -3.02 -12.11 -12.90
C LEU A 167 -3.23 -10.80 -12.11
N GLY A 168 -2.60 -10.70 -10.95
CA GLY A 168 -2.76 -9.57 -10.05
C GLY A 168 -1.54 -8.65 -9.93
N TYR A 169 -0.42 -8.98 -10.56
CA TYR A 169 0.75 -8.11 -10.61
C TYR A 169 0.69 -7.19 -11.83
N ASP A 170 0.91 -5.92 -11.59
CA ASP A 170 1.01 -4.91 -12.62
C ASP A 170 2.26 -4.04 -12.33
N PRO A 171 3.17 -3.84 -13.30
CA PRO A 171 4.36 -3.02 -13.10
C PRO A 171 4.05 -1.58 -12.65
N GLU A 172 2.94 -1.00 -13.11
CA GLU A 172 2.53 0.37 -12.78
C GLU A 172 1.77 0.44 -11.45
N PHE A 173 0.83 -0.49 -11.23
CA PHE A 173 -0.05 -0.50 -10.05
C PHE A 173 0.45 -1.41 -8.92
N GLY A 174 1.54 -2.15 -9.16
CA GLY A 174 2.17 -3.04 -8.19
C GLY A 174 1.26 -4.20 -7.78
N ALA A 175 1.03 -4.33 -6.48
CA ALA A 175 0.21 -5.40 -5.90
C ALA A 175 -1.26 -5.01 -5.69
N ARG A 176 -1.67 -3.77 -5.95
CA ARG A 176 -3.07 -3.33 -5.77
C ARG A 176 -4.10 -4.21 -6.49
N PRO A 177 -3.86 -4.68 -7.73
CA PRO A 177 -4.79 -5.55 -8.42
C PRO A 177 -4.89 -6.97 -7.84
N ILE A 178 -3.92 -7.44 -7.02
CA ILE A 178 -3.89 -8.80 -6.46
C ILE A 178 -5.18 -9.11 -5.69
N LYS A 179 -5.67 -8.18 -4.87
CA LYS A 179 -6.92 -8.37 -4.13
C LYS A 179 -8.11 -8.63 -5.07
N ARG A 180 -8.17 -7.91 -6.19
CA ARG A 180 -9.21 -8.11 -7.22
C ARG A 180 -9.04 -9.44 -7.93
N ALA A 181 -7.79 -9.85 -8.22
CA ALA A 181 -7.51 -11.14 -8.83
C ALA A 181 -7.96 -12.30 -7.92
N ILE A 182 -7.63 -12.25 -6.63
CA ILE A 182 -8.11 -13.23 -5.63
C ILE A 182 -9.63 -13.24 -5.58
N GLN A 183 -10.28 -12.08 -5.51
CA GLN A 183 -11.74 -12.02 -5.49
C GLN A 183 -12.36 -12.63 -6.74
N ARG A 184 -11.84 -12.28 -7.91
CA ARG A 184 -12.42 -12.67 -9.20
C ARG A 184 -12.16 -14.13 -9.55
N TYR A 185 -10.89 -14.57 -9.44
CA TYR A 185 -10.45 -15.87 -9.95
C TYR A 185 -10.39 -16.97 -8.90
N LEU A 186 -10.34 -16.61 -7.60
CA LEU A 186 -10.37 -17.59 -6.53
C LEU A 186 -11.75 -17.64 -5.85
N LEU A 187 -12.20 -16.53 -5.24
CA LEU A 187 -13.39 -16.56 -4.39
C LEU A 187 -14.71 -16.67 -5.18
N ASN A 188 -14.84 -15.95 -6.28
CA ASN A 188 -16.05 -16.04 -7.09
C ASN A 188 -16.17 -17.42 -7.74
N ASP A 189 -15.05 -18.00 -8.21
CA ASP A 189 -15.08 -19.31 -8.85
C ASP A 189 -15.22 -20.43 -7.81
N LEU A 190 -14.64 -20.29 -6.60
CA LEU A 190 -14.95 -21.18 -5.47
C LEU A 190 -16.44 -21.16 -5.14
N SER A 191 -17.04 -19.97 -5.08
CA SER A 191 -18.48 -19.82 -4.79
C SER A 191 -19.34 -20.51 -5.84
N LYS A 192 -19.00 -20.38 -7.13
CA LYS A 192 -19.69 -21.10 -8.22
C LYS A 192 -19.50 -22.62 -8.09
N ALA A 193 -18.29 -23.08 -7.80
CA ALA A 193 -18.00 -24.49 -7.62
C ALA A 193 -18.78 -25.10 -6.44
N ILE A 194 -18.94 -24.35 -5.37
CA ILE A 194 -19.70 -24.79 -4.18
C ILE A 194 -21.23 -24.77 -4.43
N LEU A 195 -21.76 -23.79 -5.17
CA LEU A 195 -23.19 -23.62 -5.41
C LEU A 195 -23.70 -24.41 -6.62
N GLY A 196 -22.81 -24.79 -7.52
CA GLY A 196 -23.13 -25.63 -8.68
C GLY A 196 -23.23 -27.11 -8.32
N ASP A 197 -23.45 -27.94 -9.35
CA ASP A 197 -23.50 -29.42 -9.21
C ASP A 197 -22.11 -30.06 -8.90
N SER A 198 -21.21 -29.31 -8.28
CA SER A 198 -19.91 -29.83 -7.92
C SER A 198 -20.02 -30.81 -6.74
N LYS A 199 -19.30 -31.93 -6.83
CA LYS A 199 -19.20 -32.93 -5.78
C LYS A 199 -18.34 -32.49 -4.60
N LEU A 200 -18.16 -31.16 -4.39
CA LEU A 200 -17.35 -30.62 -3.32
C LEU A 200 -18.11 -30.66 -1.98
N ASP A 201 -17.54 -31.39 -1.04
CA ASP A 201 -18.03 -31.45 0.33
C ASP A 201 -17.46 -30.25 1.13
N ARG A 202 -18.35 -29.34 1.54
CA ARG A 202 -17.98 -28.12 2.29
C ARG A 202 -17.39 -28.41 3.68
N THR A 203 -17.66 -29.58 4.22
CA THR A 203 -17.18 -29.99 5.55
C THR A 203 -15.74 -30.49 5.54
N LYS A 204 -15.19 -30.69 4.35
CA LYS A 204 -13.80 -31.13 4.14
C LYS A 204 -12.98 -30.01 3.48
N PRO A 205 -11.66 -30.02 3.69
CA PRO A 205 -10.79 -29.04 3.03
C PRO A 205 -10.91 -29.09 1.51
N ILE A 206 -11.00 -27.93 0.87
CA ILE A 206 -11.02 -27.78 -0.59
C ILE A 206 -9.64 -27.30 -1.03
N LEU A 207 -9.07 -27.93 -2.05
CA LEU A 207 -7.84 -27.51 -2.70
C LEU A 207 -8.16 -26.67 -3.94
N ALA A 208 -7.65 -25.46 -3.98
CA ALA A 208 -7.55 -24.64 -5.19
C ALA A 208 -6.19 -24.88 -5.85
N ASP A 209 -6.19 -25.34 -7.07
CA ASP A 209 -4.99 -25.61 -7.86
C ASP A 209 -5.05 -24.90 -9.21
N ALA A 210 -3.93 -24.79 -9.95
CA ALA A 210 -3.91 -24.20 -11.26
C ALA A 210 -3.85 -25.27 -12.35
N GLU A 211 -4.74 -25.18 -13.33
CA GLU A 211 -4.70 -25.96 -14.58
C GLU A 211 -4.66 -24.98 -15.77
N GLY A 212 -3.47 -24.82 -16.37
CA GLY A 212 -3.26 -23.76 -17.36
C GLY A 212 -3.49 -22.36 -16.77
N ASP A 213 -4.37 -21.59 -17.38
CA ASP A 213 -4.71 -20.23 -16.96
C ASP A 213 -5.93 -20.14 -16.04
N LYS A 214 -6.35 -21.27 -15.44
CA LYS A 214 -7.58 -21.32 -14.61
C LYS A 214 -7.28 -21.92 -13.25
N ILE A 215 -8.02 -21.43 -12.25
CA ILE A 215 -8.08 -22.06 -10.93
C ILE A 215 -9.15 -23.15 -10.97
N VAL A 216 -8.79 -24.34 -10.53
CA VAL A 216 -9.68 -25.50 -10.39
C VAL A 216 -9.79 -25.89 -8.93
N PHE A 217 -10.96 -26.44 -8.57
CA PHE A 217 -11.25 -26.81 -7.19
C PHE A 217 -11.50 -28.31 -7.11
N ARG A 218 -10.85 -28.97 -6.14
CA ARG A 218 -11.03 -30.38 -5.84
C ARG A 218 -11.00 -30.62 -4.35
N GLN A 219 -11.47 -31.79 -3.93
CA GLN A 219 -11.37 -32.17 -2.52
C GLN A 219 -9.89 -32.38 -2.17
N ALA A 220 -9.41 -31.81 -1.05
CA ALA A 220 -8.02 -31.88 -0.60
C ALA A 220 -7.73 -33.21 0.09
#